data_c93c5688c21aab69fc79f84cb946aa63
#
_entry.id   c93c5688c21aab69fc79f84cb946aa63
#
_cell.length_a   1.000
_cell.length_b   1.000
_cell.length_c   1.000
_cell.angle_alpha   90.00
_cell.angle_beta   90.00
_cell.angle_gamma   90.00
#
_symmetry.space_group_name_H-M   'P 1'
#
loop_
_entity.id
_entity.type
_entity.pdbx_description
1 polymer ?
#
loop_
_entity_poly.entity_id
_entity_poly.type
_entity_poly.pdbx_seq_one_letter_code
_entity_poly.pdbx_strand_id
1 'polypeptide(L)'
;MTIRDRIGIDVGRKLSVEDAVDWAADNGVRYIDCQIDIEPNALESFDEARCAPIREACRKHGIHIGLHTLSAVNIAEISPFLRDAADAYLKGYIDAARRLNAEWIEVHAGYHFTSDKDRRMEAGRDRLRRATDYATAQGVQLLLENLNREPELAEINYLAHTVDECLYYFDAIPSPALAWSFTINHATLVPEGIAGFLARMPTERMKEVRLADNNGEYELHMFPGDGIIDFTDTFRRIEATGFAGHYMCAFGALDTMLRGREVLIGLYEG
;
A
#
# COMPACT_ATOMS: atom_id res chain seq x y z
N MET A 1 -20.03 -8.92 4.91
CA MET A 1 -19.54 -7.62 4.41
C MET A 1 -19.75 -7.62 2.91
N THR A 2 -20.38 -6.59 2.35
CA THR A 2 -20.59 -6.47 0.89
C THR A 2 -19.33 -6.00 0.20
N ILE A 3 -19.24 -6.11 -1.14
CA ILE A 3 -18.11 -5.54 -1.89
C ILE A 3 -18.00 -4.03 -1.68
N ARG A 4 -19.11 -3.33 -1.62
CA ARG A 4 -19.18 -1.89 -1.30
C ARG A 4 -18.47 -1.55 0.01
N ASP A 5 -18.63 -2.39 1.03
CA ASP A 5 -17.96 -2.19 2.32
C ASP A 5 -16.44 -2.44 2.23
N ARG A 6 -16.00 -3.29 1.29
CA ARG A 6 -14.59 -3.69 1.13
C ARG A 6 -13.79 -2.76 0.21
N ILE A 7 -14.43 -1.92 -0.63
CA ILE A 7 -13.72 -0.98 -1.50
C ILE A 7 -13.55 0.34 -0.78
N GLY A 8 -12.31 0.64 -0.38
CA GLY A 8 -11.85 1.87 0.26
C GLY A 8 -11.27 2.89 -0.71
N ILE A 9 -10.74 3.98 -0.15
CA ILE A 9 -10.19 5.13 -0.88
C ILE A 9 -8.82 5.50 -0.30
N ASP A 10 -7.81 5.60 -1.17
CA ASP A 10 -6.52 6.20 -0.83
C ASP A 10 -6.65 7.72 -0.73
N VAL A 11 -6.82 8.21 0.49
CA VAL A 11 -6.86 9.65 0.76
C VAL A 11 -5.47 10.26 0.60
N GLY A 12 -4.42 9.48 0.85
CA GLY A 12 -3.04 9.95 0.82
C GLY A 12 -2.83 11.13 1.76
N ARG A 13 -2.36 12.25 1.21
CA ARG A 13 -2.12 13.52 1.96
C ARG A 13 -3.08 14.65 1.55
N LYS A 14 -4.21 14.31 0.92
CA LYS A 14 -5.16 15.30 0.40
C LYS A 14 -5.96 15.99 1.52
N LEU A 15 -6.08 15.34 2.67
CA LEU A 15 -6.77 15.81 3.87
C LEU A 15 -5.90 15.59 5.11
N SER A 16 -6.21 16.30 6.20
CA SER A 16 -5.74 15.87 7.53
C SER A 16 -6.33 14.50 7.86
N VAL A 17 -5.71 13.73 8.74
CA VAL A 17 -6.25 12.41 9.12
C VAL A 17 -7.62 12.57 9.78
N GLU A 18 -7.81 13.63 10.55
CA GLU A 18 -9.08 14.00 11.16
C GLU A 18 -10.17 14.23 10.10
N ASP A 19 -9.89 15.11 9.13
CA ASP A 19 -10.82 15.41 8.03
C ASP A 19 -11.05 14.18 7.13
N ALA A 20 -10.05 13.32 6.96
CA ALA A 20 -10.18 12.08 6.18
C ALA A 20 -11.17 11.09 6.81
N VAL A 21 -11.16 10.97 8.14
CA VAL A 21 -12.12 10.12 8.87
C VAL A 21 -13.54 10.68 8.76
N ASP A 22 -13.72 11.99 8.93
CA ASP A 22 -15.03 12.64 8.80
C ASP A 22 -15.53 12.52 7.34
N TRP A 23 -14.68 12.79 6.37
CA TRP A 23 -15.00 12.63 4.95
C TRP A 23 -15.40 11.20 4.60
N ALA A 24 -14.70 10.20 5.12
CA ALA A 24 -15.01 8.80 4.89
C ALA A 24 -16.38 8.42 5.47
N ALA A 25 -16.69 8.91 6.68
CA ALA A 25 -17.99 8.72 7.32
C ALA A 25 -19.13 9.32 6.48
N ASP A 26 -18.95 10.55 5.99
CA ASP A 26 -19.95 11.28 5.20
C ASP A 26 -20.20 10.61 3.82
N ASN A 27 -19.19 9.92 3.27
CA ASN A 27 -19.28 9.27 1.96
C ASN A 27 -19.48 7.73 2.03
N GLY A 28 -19.71 7.17 3.21
CA GLY A 28 -19.93 5.73 3.39
C GLY A 28 -18.74 4.87 2.96
N VAL A 29 -17.51 5.39 3.15
CA VAL A 29 -16.24 4.70 2.90
C VAL A 29 -15.76 4.09 4.21
N ARG A 30 -15.42 2.79 4.23
CA ARG A 30 -15.01 2.11 5.45
C ARG A 30 -13.49 1.92 5.58
N TYR A 31 -12.76 1.89 4.47
CA TYR A 31 -11.31 1.71 4.44
C TYR A 31 -10.64 2.93 3.85
N ILE A 32 -9.69 3.51 4.54
CA ILE A 32 -8.92 4.65 4.04
C ILE A 32 -7.43 4.46 4.30
N ASP A 33 -6.60 4.87 3.34
CA ASP A 33 -5.16 5.04 3.50
C ASP A 33 -4.81 6.52 3.65
N CYS A 34 -3.92 6.82 4.60
CA CYS A 34 -3.43 8.16 4.84
C CYS A 34 -1.89 8.20 4.83
N GLN A 35 -1.31 9.22 4.21
CA GLN A 35 0.12 9.52 4.31
C GLN A 35 0.37 10.52 5.43
N ILE A 36 1.37 10.24 6.26
CA ILE A 36 1.69 11.04 7.46
C ILE A 36 3.12 11.56 7.46
N ASP A 37 3.61 12.01 6.30
CA ASP A 37 5.00 12.47 6.13
C ASP A 37 5.18 13.96 6.34
N ILE A 38 4.20 14.76 5.92
CA ILE A 38 4.28 16.22 5.88
C ILE A 38 2.97 16.87 6.32
N GLU A 39 3.03 18.14 6.66
CA GLU A 39 1.86 18.94 7.04
C GLU A 39 0.68 18.78 6.06
N PRO A 40 -0.56 18.67 6.56
CA PRO A 40 -0.98 18.77 7.97
C PRO A 40 -0.75 17.46 8.78
N ASN A 41 -0.20 16.45 8.16
CA ASN A 41 0.01 15.10 8.70
C ASN A 41 1.49 14.82 8.99
N ALA A 42 2.26 15.79 9.50
CA ALA A 42 3.65 15.55 9.85
C ALA A 42 3.79 14.45 10.91
N LEU A 43 4.67 13.48 10.67
CA LEU A 43 4.82 12.25 11.48
C LEU A 43 4.99 12.52 12.97
N GLU A 44 5.77 13.53 13.31
CA GLU A 44 6.05 13.94 14.70
C GLU A 44 4.84 14.56 15.41
N SER A 45 3.79 14.94 14.69
CA SER A 45 2.57 15.51 15.28
C SER A 45 1.59 14.49 15.83
N PHE A 46 1.79 13.19 15.54
CA PHE A 46 0.92 12.11 15.99
C PHE A 46 1.23 11.66 17.42
N ASP A 47 1.03 12.55 18.38
CA ASP A 47 1.06 12.23 19.80
C ASP A 47 -0.27 11.61 20.28
N GLU A 48 -0.33 11.22 21.54
CA GLU A 48 -1.54 10.60 22.12
C GLU A 48 -2.73 11.57 22.13
N ALA A 49 -2.49 12.85 22.35
CA ALA A 49 -3.56 13.85 22.41
C ALA A 49 -4.25 14.03 21.05
N ARG A 50 -3.48 13.98 19.95
CA ARG A 50 -4.00 14.00 18.59
C ARG A 50 -4.63 12.66 18.18
N CYS A 51 -4.00 11.55 18.54
CA CYS A 51 -4.45 10.23 18.09
C CYS A 51 -5.74 9.75 18.78
N ALA A 52 -5.96 10.09 20.06
CA ALA A 52 -7.11 9.60 20.81
C ALA A 52 -8.47 9.97 20.18
N PRO A 53 -8.74 11.23 19.80
CA PRO A 53 -10.00 11.58 19.15
C PRO A 53 -10.16 10.94 17.76
N ILE A 54 -9.07 10.75 16.98
CA ILE A 54 -9.12 10.06 15.69
C ILE A 54 -9.56 8.60 15.88
N ARG A 55 -8.95 7.88 16.82
CA ARG A 55 -9.36 6.49 17.16
C ARG A 55 -10.83 6.38 17.52
N GLU A 56 -11.30 7.32 18.33
CA GLU A 56 -12.71 7.32 18.75
C GLU A 56 -13.64 7.58 17.57
N ALA A 57 -13.29 8.51 16.65
CA ALA A 57 -14.06 8.78 15.45
C ALA A 57 -14.07 7.54 14.52
N CYS A 58 -12.94 6.89 14.29
CA CYS A 58 -12.84 5.65 13.52
C CYS A 58 -13.75 4.56 14.11
N ARG A 59 -13.67 4.34 15.43
CA ARG A 59 -14.51 3.36 16.14
C ARG A 59 -16.00 3.69 16.02
N LYS A 60 -16.37 4.95 16.19
CA LYS A 60 -17.77 5.41 16.13
C LYS A 60 -18.38 5.21 14.74
N HIS A 61 -17.62 5.45 13.69
CA HIS A 61 -18.10 5.39 12.31
C HIS A 61 -17.78 4.05 11.61
N GLY A 62 -17.07 3.14 12.27
CA GLY A 62 -16.68 1.84 11.70
C GLY A 62 -15.70 2.00 10.54
N ILE A 63 -14.76 2.95 10.66
CA ILE A 63 -13.73 3.23 9.67
C ILE A 63 -12.46 2.50 10.05
N HIS A 64 -11.89 1.80 9.09
CA HIS A 64 -10.60 1.13 9.14
C HIS A 64 -9.56 2.05 8.50
N ILE A 65 -8.53 2.39 9.26
CA ILE A 65 -7.48 3.30 8.79
C ILE A 65 -6.18 2.53 8.61
N GLY A 66 -5.57 2.71 7.45
CA GLY A 66 -4.20 2.36 7.13
C GLY A 66 -3.31 3.58 6.97
N LEU A 67 -2.02 3.35 7.07
CA LEU A 67 -1.01 4.35 6.76
C LEU A 67 -0.22 3.90 5.54
N HIS A 68 0.20 4.86 4.73
CA HIS A 68 0.97 4.60 3.52
C HIS A 68 2.28 5.39 3.58
N THR A 69 3.42 4.71 3.55
CA THR A 69 4.74 5.36 3.55
C THR A 69 5.02 6.04 2.21
N LEU A 70 5.82 7.10 2.23
CA LEU A 70 6.21 7.79 1.01
C LEU A 70 7.23 6.98 0.20
N SER A 71 6.92 6.62 -1.04
CA SER A 71 7.82 5.86 -1.94
C SER A 71 9.15 6.57 -2.21
N ALA A 72 9.20 7.91 -2.10
CA ALA A 72 10.42 8.68 -2.20
C ALA A 72 11.40 8.46 -1.04
N VAL A 73 10.97 7.92 0.10
CA VAL A 73 11.87 7.54 1.19
C VAL A 73 12.45 6.16 0.88
N ASN A 74 13.72 6.15 0.47
CA ASN A 74 14.37 4.91 0.04
C ASN A 74 14.74 4.02 1.22
N ILE A 75 13.95 3.01 1.51
CA ILE A 75 14.31 2.03 2.55
C ILE A 75 15.47 1.10 2.14
N ALA A 76 15.84 1.07 0.87
CA ALA A 76 17.03 0.36 0.38
C ALA A 76 18.32 1.20 0.49
N GLU A 77 18.30 2.26 1.32
CA GLU A 77 19.43 3.18 1.48
C GLU A 77 20.65 2.51 2.14
N ILE A 78 21.81 2.74 1.54
CA ILE A 78 23.09 2.14 1.95
C ILE A 78 24.08 3.16 2.55
N SER A 79 23.83 4.47 2.36
CA SER A 79 24.64 5.52 2.97
C SER A 79 24.52 5.49 4.51
N PRO A 80 25.65 5.50 5.26
CA PRO A 80 25.60 5.41 6.72
C PRO A 80 24.73 6.47 7.40
N PHE A 81 24.68 7.70 6.87
CA PHE A 81 23.87 8.77 7.43
C PHE A 81 22.38 8.61 7.14
N LEU A 82 22.02 8.17 5.93
CA LEU A 82 20.62 8.08 5.49
C LEU A 82 19.97 6.77 5.93
N ARG A 83 20.74 5.67 6.03
CA ARG A 83 20.19 4.39 6.48
C ARG A 83 19.60 4.45 7.88
N ASP A 84 20.24 5.18 8.79
CA ASP A 84 19.77 5.33 10.17
C ASP A 84 18.50 6.21 10.21
N ALA A 85 18.41 7.22 9.34
CA ALA A 85 17.21 8.02 9.14
C ALA A 85 16.05 7.19 8.57
N ALA A 86 16.33 6.29 7.62
CA ALA A 86 15.31 5.40 7.06
C ALA A 86 14.80 4.37 8.10
N ASP A 87 15.66 3.85 8.96
CA ASP A 87 15.26 3.01 10.09
C ASP A 87 14.37 3.79 11.09
N ALA A 88 14.75 5.03 11.42
CA ALA A 88 13.96 5.91 12.30
C ALA A 88 12.60 6.28 11.68
N TYR A 89 12.55 6.50 10.39
CA TYR A 89 11.33 6.76 9.63
C TYR A 89 10.30 5.62 9.75
N LEU A 90 10.71 4.39 9.43
CA LEU A 90 9.83 3.22 9.55
C LEU A 90 9.38 3.01 11.00
N LYS A 91 10.29 3.19 11.97
CA LYS A 91 9.95 3.10 13.38
C LYS A 91 8.92 4.16 13.78
N GLY A 92 9.06 5.39 13.30
CA GLY A 92 8.12 6.49 13.55
C GLY A 92 6.73 6.17 13.02
N TYR A 93 6.63 5.61 11.80
CA TYR A 93 5.37 5.15 11.23
C TYR A 93 4.70 4.04 12.06
N ILE A 94 5.47 3.05 12.52
CA ILE A 94 4.96 1.97 13.36
C ILE A 94 4.47 2.52 14.71
N ASP A 95 5.19 3.45 15.31
CA ASP A 95 4.78 4.09 16.56
C ASP A 95 3.49 4.93 16.39
N ALA A 96 3.37 5.67 15.27
CA ALA A 96 2.16 6.42 14.94
C ALA A 96 0.97 5.48 14.66
N ALA A 97 1.17 4.42 13.88
CA ALA A 97 0.14 3.41 13.61
C ALA A 97 -0.38 2.79 14.90
N ARG A 98 0.50 2.42 15.84
CA ARG A 98 0.09 1.90 17.15
C ARG A 98 -0.75 2.93 17.93
N ARG A 99 -0.34 4.21 17.94
CA ARG A 99 -1.11 5.28 18.63
C ARG A 99 -2.45 5.54 17.98
N LEU A 100 -2.53 5.50 16.65
CA LEU A 100 -3.77 5.66 15.87
C LEU A 100 -4.66 4.41 15.93
N ASN A 101 -4.14 3.27 16.36
CA ASN A 101 -4.74 1.95 16.16
C ASN A 101 -5.00 1.69 14.66
N ALA A 102 -4.08 2.15 13.80
CA ALA A 102 -4.13 1.86 12.38
C ALA A 102 -3.89 0.35 12.16
N GLU A 103 -4.65 -0.23 11.24
CA GLU A 103 -4.68 -1.69 11.08
C GLU A 103 -3.52 -2.19 10.21
N TRP A 104 -2.99 -1.34 9.33
CA TRP A 104 -1.84 -1.66 8.47
C TRP A 104 -0.99 -0.44 8.16
N ILE A 105 0.22 -0.71 7.72
CA ILE A 105 1.10 0.27 7.09
C ILE A 105 1.55 -0.29 5.75
N GLU A 106 1.24 0.38 4.66
CA GLU A 106 1.80 0.07 3.36
C GLU A 106 3.24 0.56 3.28
N VAL A 107 4.13 -0.35 2.88
CA VAL A 107 5.57 -0.11 2.79
C VAL A 107 6.11 -0.54 1.43
N HIS A 108 7.15 0.16 0.97
CA HIS A 108 7.84 -0.08 -0.28
C HIS A 108 9.18 -0.79 -0.04
N ALA A 109 9.69 -1.53 -1.03
CA ALA A 109 11.01 -2.16 -0.94
C ALA A 109 12.18 -1.16 -1.16
N GLY A 110 11.87 0.06 -1.59
CA GLY A 110 12.84 1.08 -1.98
C GLY A 110 13.16 1.05 -3.47
N TYR A 111 14.25 1.70 -3.85
CA TYR A 111 14.68 1.79 -5.24
C TYR A 111 16.20 1.72 -5.35
N HIS A 112 16.67 1.45 -6.58
CA HIS A 112 18.09 1.35 -6.89
C HIS A 112 18.45 2.15 -8.15
N PHE A 113 19.74 2.44 -8.28
CA PHE A 113 20.37 2.83 -9.53
C PHE A 113 20.93 1.57 -10.21
N THR A 114 21.15 1.59 -11.52
CA THR A 114 21.51 0.41 -12.33
C THR A 114 22.72 -0.38 -11.83
N SER A 115 23.66 0.28 -11.14
CA SER A 115 24.93 -0.32 -10.70
C SER A 115 24.93 -0.93 -9.29
N ASP A 116 23.87 -0.79 -8.53
CA ASP A 116 23.87 -1.15 -7.09
C ASP A 116 22.64 -1.97 -6.63
N LYS A 117 21.91 -2.57 -7.58
CA LYS A 117 20.64 -3.29 -7.32
C LYS A 117 20.77 -4.31 -6.20
N ASP A 118 21.69 -5.26 -6.31
CA ASP A 118 21.79 -6.38 -5.36
C ASP A 118 22.10 -5.86 -3.95
N ARG A 119 23.02 -4.91 -3.85
CA ARG A 119 23.37 -4.30 -2.57
C ARG A 119 22.20 -3.56 -1.92
N ARG A 120 21.37 -2.88 -2.73
CA ARG A 120 20.18 -2.20 -2.24
C ARG A 120 19.06 -3.17 -1.90
N MET A 121 18.88 -4.24 -2.66
CA MET A 121 17.96 -5.31 -2.31
C MET A 121 18.30 -5.93 -0.94
N GLU A 122 19.58 -6.21 -0.68
CA GLU A 122 20.03 -6.71 0.63
C GLU A 122 19.76 -5.69 1.75
N ALA A 123 20.10 -4.42 1.54
CA ALA A 123 19.88 -3.37 2.52
C ALA A 123 18.39 -3.16 2.82
N GLY A 124 17.54 -3.14 1.79
CA GLY A 124 16.09 -3.05 1.91
C GLY A 124 15.49 -4.24 2.66
N ARG A 125 15.89 -5.47 2.30
CA ARG A 125 15.48 -6.70 3.01
C ARG A 125 15.82 -6.67 4.49
N ASP A 126 17.05 -6.31 4.82
CA ASP A 126 17.52 -6.33 6.21
C ASP A 126 16.83 -5.23 7.04
N ARG A 127 16.55 -4.08 6.44
CA ARG A 127 15.76 -3.01 7.07
C ARG A 127 14.30 -3.42 7.25
N LEU A 128 13.69 -3.96 6.22
CA LEU A 128 12.30 -4.44 6.28
C LEU A 128 12.14 -5.54 7.33
N ARG A 129 13.13 -6.45 7.48
CA ARG A 129 13.13 -7.44 8.56
C ARG A 129 13.12 -6.79 9.93
N ARG A 130 14.03 -5.83 10.19
CA ARG A 130 14.05 -5.10 11.48
C ARG A 130 12.75 -4.34 11.74
N ALA A 131 12.20 -3.69 10.72
CA ALA A 131 10.92 -3.00 10.83
C ALA A 131 9.77 -3.99 11.13
N THR A 132 9.77 -5.17 10.49
CA THR A 132 8.77 -6.23 10.73
C THR A 132 8.89 -6.79 12.15
N ASP A 133 10.11 -7.01 12.65
CA ASP A 133 10.32 -7.45 14.04
C ASP A 133 9.79 -6.41 15.03
N TYR A 134 10.04 -5.13 14.77
CA TYR A 134 9.53 -4.04 15.59
C TYR A 134 8.01 -3.92 15.49
N ALA A 135 7.43 -4.00 14.29
CA ALA A 135 5.98 -3.98 14.06
C ALA A 135 5.28 -5.15 14.78
N THR A 136 5.88 -6.35 14.73
CA THR A 136 5.40 -7.52 15.50
C THR A 136 5.32 -7.21 16.99
N ALA A 137 6.36 -6.61 17.56
CA ALA A 137 6.39 -6.24 18.98
C ALA A 137 5.36 -5.15 19.34
N GLN A 138 4.98 -4.31 18.39
CA GLN A 138 3.97 -3.25 18.57
C GLN A 138 2.53 -3.70 18.20
N GLY A 139 2.36 -4.91 17.64
CA GLY A 139 1.06 -5.40 17.17
C GLY A 139 0.55 -4.69 15.91
N VAL A 140 1.46 -4.20 15.07
CA VAL A 140 1.18 -3.50 13.80
C VAL A 140 1.49 -4.42 12.63
N GLN A 141 0.67 -4.38 11.56
CA GLN A 141 0.91 -5.12 10.32
C GLN A 141 1.54 -4.22 9.26
N LEU A 142 2.58 -4.71 8.59
CA LEU A 142 3.15 -4.10 7.41
C LEU A 142 2.63 -4.80 6.15
N LEU A 143 2.30 -4.05 5.11
CA LEU A 143 1.94 -4.56 3.79
C LEU A 143 3.03 -4.15 2.79
N LEU A 144 3.79 -5.10 2.28
CA LEU A 144 4.76 -4.83 1.21
C LEU A 144 4.03 -4.73 -0.11
N GLU A 145 4.13 -3.58 -0.78
CA GLU A 145 3.57 -3.34 -2.09
C GLU A 145 4.48 -3.89 -3.20
N ASN A 146 3.89 -4.52 -4.22
CA ASN A 146 4.59 -4.72 -5.49
C ASN A 146 4.59 -3.40 -6.26
N LEU A 147 5.77 -2.83 -6.46
CA LEU A 147 5.94 -1.55 -7.14
C LEU A 147 5.92 -1.68 -8.67
N ASN A 148 5.87 -0.54 -9.33
CA ASN A 148 5.87 -0.45 -10.78
C ASN A 148 7.28 -0.70 -11.38
N ARG A 149 7.28 -1.23 -12.59
CA ARG A 149 8.46 -1.26 -13.43
C ARG A 149 8.65 0.11 -14.08
N GLU A 150 9.84 0.67 -13.94
CA GLU A 150 10.24 1.88 -14.64
C GLU A 150 10.71 1.58 -16.08
N PRO A 151 10.64 2.56 -17.01
CA PRO A 151 11.23 2.44 -18.34
C PRO A 151 12.72 2.11 -18.28
N GLU A 152 13.23 1.41 -19.30
CA GLU A 152 14.63 0.92 -19.35
C GLU A 152 15.70 2.03 -19.14
N LEU A 153 15.39 3.26 -19.54
CA LEU A 153 16.29 4.41 -19.40
C LEU A 153 16.00 5.27 -18.16
N ALA A 154 15.16 4.83 -17.26
CA ALA A 154 14.92 5.54 -16.01
C ALA A 154 16.19 5.58 -15.15
N GLU A 155 16.41 6.72 -14.48
CA GLU A 155 17.57 6.89 -13.59
C GLU A 155 17.45 6.02 -12.34
N ILE A 156 16.23 5.86 -11.82
CA ILE A 156 15.93 4.98 -10.69
C ILE A 156 14.98 3.86 -11.13
N ASN A 157 15.10 2.71 -10.46
CA ASN A 157 14.21 1.58 -10.66
C ASN A 157 13.73 1.10 -9.29
N TYR A 158 12.42 0.94 -9.13
CA TYR A 158 11.86 0.43 -7.90
C TYR A 158 12.18 -1.05 -7.70
N LEU A 159 12.34 -1.44 -6.45
CA LEU A 159 12.50 -2.84 -6.03
C LEU A 159 11.13 -3.47 -5.75
N ALA A 160 11.07 -4.80 -5.78
CA ALA A 160 9.84 -5.58 -5.67
C ALA A 160 8.81 -5.30 -6.79
N HIS A 161 9.28 -5.09 -8.03
CA HIS A 161 8.39 -4.89 -9.18
C HIS A 161 8.11 -6.18 -9.97
N THR A 162 8.89 -7.25 -9.81
CA THR A 162 8.63 -8.58 -10.36
C THR A 162 8.22 -9.57 -9.27
N VAL A 163 7.61 -10.67 -9.66
CA VAL A 163 7.27 -11.76 -8.72
C VAL A 163 8.51 -12.29 -8.01
N ASP A 164 9.62 -12.48 -8.72
CA ASP A 164 10.85 -12.99 -8.13
C ASP A 164 11.46 -12.02 -7.10
N GLU A 165 11.41 -10.72 -7.37
CA GLU A 165 11.84 -9.72 -6.39
C GLU A 165 10.91 -9.67 -5.17
N CYS A 166 9.61 -9.74 -5.36
CA CYS A 166 8.67 -9.82 -4.24
C CYS A 166 8.95 -11.06 -3.38
N LEU A 167 9.10 -12.23 -3.98
CA LEU A 167 9.40 -13.49 -3.28
C LEU A 167 10.72 -13.40 -2.52
N TYR A 168 11.74 -12.72 -3.05
CA TYR A 168 13.00 -12.50 -2.33
C TYR A 168 12.79 -11.90 -0.93
N TYR A 169 11.85 -10.95 -0.79
CA TYR A 169 11.52 -10.35 0.51
C TYR A 169 10.64 -11.26 1.37
N PHE A 170 9.61 -11.86 0.77
CA PHE A 170 8.67 -12.70 1.49
C PHE A 170 9.30 -14.00 2.02
N ASP A 171 10.18 -14.62 1.24
CA ASP A 171 10.91 -15.84 1.65
C ASP A 171 11.91 -15.52 2.78
N ALA A 172 12.55 -14.37 2.71
CA ALA A 172 13.48 -13.95 3.75
C ALA A 172 12.80 -13.51 5.04
N ILE A 173 11.52 -13.08 5.00
CA ILE A 173 10.77 -12.54 6.15
C ILE A 173 9.45 -13.30 6.30
N PRO A 174 9.48 -14.53 6.85
CA PRO A 174 8.28 -15.38 6.98
C PRO A 174 7.36 -14.97 8.15
N SER A 175 7.44 -13.72 8.59
CA SER A 175 6.60 -13.19 9.68
C SER A 175 5.17 -12.91 9.21
N PRO A 176 4.14 -13.25 9.99
CA PRO A 176 2.76 -12.86 9.69
C PRO A 176 2.53 -11.35 9.78
N ALA A 177 3.42 -10.61 10.44
CA ALA A 177 3.36 -9.15 10.50
C ALA A 177 3.81 -8.45 9.20
N LEU A 178 4.41 -9.20 8.24
CA LEU A 178 4.64 -8.73 6.88
C LEU A 178 3.64 -9.43 5.95
N ALA A 179 2.68 -8.70 5.44
CA ALA A 179 1.68 -9.17 4.47
C ALA A 179 1.88 -8.47 3.11
N TRP A 180 1.01 -8.72 2.17
CA TRP A 180 1.12 -8.24 0.80
C TRP A 180 0.00 -7.25 0.46
N SER A 181 0.37 -6.08 -0.07
CA SER A 181 -0.50 -5.17 -0.80
C SER A 181 -0.30 -5.40 -2.29
N PHE A 182 -1.35 -5.84 -2.98
CA PHE A 182 -1.30 -6.17 -4.40
C PHE A 182 -1.78 -5.00 -5.25
N THR A 183 -0.85 -4.28 -5.87
CA THR A 183 -1.14 -3.17 -6.78
C THR A 183 -1.26 -3.70 -8.20
N ILE A 184 -2.49 -3.79 -8.71
CA ILE A 184 -2.79 -4.49 -9.96
C ILE A 184 -2.29 -3.75 -11.22
N ASN A 185 -2.33 -2.41 -11.23
CA ASN A 185 -1.80 -1.62 -12.34
C ASN A 185 -0.27 -1.77 -12.46
N HIS A 186 0.47 -1.89 -11.34
CA HIS A 186 1.90 -2.19 -11.37
C HIS A 186 2.19 -3.57 -11.97
N ALA A 187 1.37 -4.56 -11.62
CA ALA A 187 1.54 -5.91 -12.16
C ALA A 187 1.36 -5.99 -13.68
N THR A 188 0.62 -5.07 -14.30
CA THR A 188 0.46 -5.05 -15.77
C THR A 188 1.71 -4.59 -16.52
N LEU A 189 2.68 -3.99 -15.82
CA LEU A 189 3.92 -3.46 -16.41
C LEU A 189 5.04 -4.51 -16.53
N VAL A 190 4.80 -5.72 -16.06
CA VAL A 190 5.76 -6.83 -16.12
C VAL A 190 5.16 -8.04 -16.82
N PRO A 191 5.99 -8.92 -17.43
CA PRO A 191 5.49 -10.05 -18.22
C PRO A 191 4.59 -11.03 -17.48
N GLU A 192 4.77 -11.16 -16.16
CA GLU A 192 3.95 -12.04 -15.32
C GLU A 192 2.49 -11.60 -15.27
N GLY A 193 2.24 -10.31 -15.31
CA GLY A 193 0.91 -9.73 -15.23
C GLY A 193 0.16 -10.11 -13.95
N ILE A 194 -1.08 -9.68 -13.83
CA ILE A 194 -1.95 -9.99 -12.68
C ILE A 194 -2.03 -11.49 -12.44
N ALA A 195 -2.20 -12.27 -13.51
CA ALA A 195 -2.34 -13.73 -13.40
C ALA A 195 -1.08 -14.41 -12.86
N GLY A 196 0.12 -13.98 -13.28
CA GLY A 196 1.38 -14.53 -12.81
C GLY A 196 1.66 -14.18 -11.34
N PHE A 197 1.33 -12.96 -10.90
CA PHE A 197 1.39 -12.60 -9.48
C PHE A 197 0.47 -13.50 -8.64
N LEU A 198 -0.81 -13.63 -9.00
CA LEU A 198 -1.75 -14.45 -8.25
C LEU A 198 -1.39 -15.95 -8.26
N ALA A 199 -0.71 -16.44 -9.29
CA ALA A 199 -0.29 -17.84 -9.38
C ALA A 199 0.94 -18.18 -8.53
N ARG A 200 1.82 -17.21 -8.23
CA ARG A 200 3.14 -17.46 -7.63
C ARG A 200 3.32 -16.83 -6.26
N MET A 201 2.65 -15.71 -5.99
CA MET A 201 2.75 -15.03 -4.70
C MET A 201 1.97 -15.76 -3.60
N PRO A 202 2.37 -15.64 -2.32
CA PRO A 202 1.65 -16.21 -1.18
C PRO A 202 0.32 -15.46 -0.94
N THR A 203 -0.72 -15.82 -1.69
CA THR A 203 -2.02 -15.12 -1.68
C THR A 203 -2.72 -15.13 -0.32
N GLU A 204 -2.40 -16.08 0.56
CA GLU A 204 -2.86 -16.09 1.96
C GLU A 204 -2.32 -14.92 2.78
N ARG A 205 -1.22 -14.30 2.32
CA ARG A 205 -0.64 -13.08 2.91
C ARG A 205 -1.20 -11.80 2.30
N MET A 206 -2.00 -11.87 1.23
CA MET A 206 -2.61 -10.70 0.60
C MET A 206 -3.69 -10.12 1.52
N LYS A 207 -3.56 -8.85 1.89
CA LYS A 207 -4.48 -8.13 2.80
C LYS A 207 -5.14 -6.94 2.14
N GLU A 208 -4.48 -6.35 1.17
CA GLU A 208 -4.99 -5.24 0.37
C GLU A 208 -4.80 -5.52 -1.11
N VAL A 209 -5.72 -5.03 -1.94
CA VAL A 209 -5.58 -4.95 -3.39
C VAL A 209 -5.82 -3.51 -3.82
N ARG A 210 -4.82 -2.88 -4.41
CA ARG A 210 -4.91 -1.50 -4.90
C ARG A 210 -5.39 -1.48 -6.34
N LEU A 211 -6.42 -0.65 -6.58
CA LEU A 211 -7.16 -0.58 -7.83
C LEU A 211 -6.88 0.75 -8.52
N ALA A 212 -6.23 0.70 -9.65
CA ALA A 212 -6.16 1.73 -10.66
C ALA A 212 -6.05 1.06 -12.02
N ASP A 213 -6.46 1.71 -13.10
CA ASP A 213 -6.24 1.21 -14.44
C ASP A 213 -4.87 1.67 -14.98
N ASN A 214 -4.42 1.07 -16.06
CA ASN A 214 -3.11 1.33 -16.66
C ASN A 214 -3.16 1.07 -18.17
N ASN A 215 -2.29 1.72 -18.95
CA ASN A 215 -2.16 1.50 -20.40
C ASN A 215 -1.18 0.35 -20.77
N GLY A 216 -0.47 -0.23 -19.79
CA GLY A 216 0.50 -1.30 -19.99
C GLY A 216 1.89 -0.86 -20.45
N GLU A 217 2.15 0.43 -20.55
CA GLU A 217 3.44 0.97 -21.04
C GLU A 217 4.33 1.51 -19.93
N TYR A 218 3.76 2.30 -19.03
CA TYR A 218 4.47 2.92 -17.90
C TYR A 218 3.50 3.24 -16.76
N GLU A 219 4.04 3.68 -15.64
CA GLU A 219 3.25 3.94 -14.42
C GLU A 219 2.18 4.99 -14.64
N LEU A 220 0.93 4.56 -14.50
CA LEU A 220 -0.27 5.40 -14.56
C LEU A 220 -1.29 4.88 -13.55
N HIS A 221 -1.99 5.82 -12.91
CA HIS A 221 -3.16 5.57 -12.08
C HIS A 221 -4.40 6.11 -12.78
N MET A 222 -4.91 5.34 -13.75
CA MET A 222 -6.05 5.74 -14.58
C MET A 222 -7.38 5.38 -13.92
N PHE A 223 -8.44 6.05 -14.36
CA PHE A 223 -9.81 5.71 -13.97
C PHE A 223 -10.18 4.31 -14.51
N PRO A 224 -10.91 3.48 -13.73
CA PRO A 224 -11.30 2.15 -14.15
C PRO A 224 -12.09 2.16 -15.47
N GLY A 225 -11.58 1.45 -16.47
CA GLY A 225 -12.14 1.38 -17.83
C GLY A 225 -11.50 2.31 -18.86
N ASP A 226 -10.56 3.17 -18.44
CA ASP A 226 -9.80 4.03 -19.36
C ASP A 226 -8.50 3.36 -19.86
N GLY A 227 -8.13 2.20 -19.33
CA GLY A 227 -6.91 1.47 -19.65
C GLY A 227 -7.17 0.07 -20.20
N ILE A 228 -6.29 -0.88 -19.84
CA ILE A 228 -6.29 -2.25 -20.37
C ILE A 228 -6.74 -3.31 -19.37
N ILE A 229 -7.01 -2.94 -18.11
CA ILE A 229 -7.32 -3.92 -17.08
C ILE A 229 -8.77 -4.38 -17.17
N ASP A 230 -8.98 -5.68 -17.34
CA ASP A 230 -10.29 -6.32 -17.18
C ASP A 230 -10.57 -6.49 -15.67
N PHE A 231 -11.28 -5.52 -15.07
CA PHE A 231 -11.60 -5.54 -13.65
C PHE A 231 -12.54 -6.69 -13.27
N THR A 232 -13.47 -7.10 -14.14
CA THR A 232 -14.38 -8.23 -13.88
C THR A 232 -13.58 -9.54 -13.75
N ASP A 233 -12.68 -9.81 -14.71
CA ASP A 233 -11.80 -10.98 -14.64
C ASP A 233 -10.82 -10.88 -13.45
N THR A 234 -10.30 -9.68 -13.19
CA THR A 234 -9.38 -9.41 -12.07
C THR A 234 -10.03 -9.71 -10.74
N PHE A 235 -11.22 -9.18 -10.46
CA PHE A 235 -11.97 -9.48 -9.24
C PHE A 235 -12.24 -10.98 -9.10
N ARG A 236 -12.73 -11.62 -10.17
CA ARG A 236 -12.99 -13.07 -10.17
C ARG A 236 -11.75 -13.88 -9.80
N ARG A 237 -10.58 -13.53 -10.33
CA ARG A 237 -9.30 -14.20 -10.02
C ARG A 237 -8.87 -13.97 -8.57
N ILE A 238 -8.97 -12.73 -8.08
CA ILE A 238 -8.60 -12.39 -6.71
C ILE A 238 -9.50 -13.12 -5.72
N GLU A 239 -10.83 -13.06 -5.89
CA GLU A 239 -11.77 -13.75 -5.00
C GLU A 239 -11.60 -15.28 -5.04
N ALA A 240 -11.21 -15.86 -6.19
CA ALA A 240 -10.91 -17.28 -6.30
C ALA A 240 -9.71 -17.74 -5.43
N THR A 241 -8.85 -16.83 -4.99
CA THR A 241 -7.78 -17.13 -4.02
C THR A 241 -8.27 -17.28 -2.59
N GLY A 242 -9.52 -16.95 -2.31
CA GLY A 242 -10.07 -16.86 -0.95
C GLY A 242 -9.75 -15.52 -0.26
N PHE A 243 -9.51 -14.47 -1.03
CA PHE A 243 -9.16 -13.13 -0.52
C PHE A 243 -10.23 -12.58 0.41
N ALA A 244 -9.85 -12.31 1.65
CA ALA A 244 -10.74 -11.78 2.70
C ALA A 244 -10.37 -10.35 3.13
N GLY A 245 -9.42 -9.71 2.44
CA GLY A 245 -8.97 -8.34 2.72
C GLY A 245 -9.88 -7.28 2.07
N HIS A 246 -9.34 -6.10 1.90
CA HIS A 246 -10.03 -4.97 1.30
C HIS A 246 -9.38 -4.54 -0.02
N TYR A 247 -10.14 -3.79 -0.80
CA TYR A 247 -9.68 -3.13 -2.02
C TYR A 247 -9.51 -1.64 -1.76
N MET A 248 -8.55 -0.99 -2.43
CA MET A 248 -8.26 0.42 -2.26
C MET A 248 -8.22 1.13 -3.61
N CYS A 249 -9.13 2.08 -3.84
CA CYS A 249 -9.04 2.96 -5.01
C CYS A 249 -7.86 3.91 -4.86
N ALA A 250 -6.94 3.91 -5.83
CA ALA A 250 -5.70 4.68 -5.78
C ALA A 250 -5.47 5.45 -7.10
N PHE A 251 -6.40 6.33 -7.50
CA PHE A 251 -6.32 7.10 -8.74
C PHE A 251 -7.03 8.47 -8.64
N GLY A 252 -6.40 9.51 -9.16
CA GLY A 252 -7.01 10.83 -9.29
C GLY A 252 -7.38 11.52 -7.97
N ALA A 253 -8.38 12.39 -8.03
CA ALA A 253 -8.90 13.12 -6.88
C ALA A 253 -9.97 12.31 -6.12
N LEU A 254 -10.30 12.73 -4.88
CA LEU A 254 -11.28 12.03 -4.02
C LEU A 254 -12.63 11.83 -4.71
N ASP A 255 -13.18 12.86 -5.36
CA ASP A 255 -14.44 12.76 -6.10
C ASP A 255 -14.36 11.82 -7.31
N THR A 256 -13.18 11.75 -7.94
CA THR A 256 -12.92 10.81 -9.04
C THR A 256 -12.91 9.39 -8.51
N MET A 257 -12.24 9.15 -7.39
CA MET A 257 -12.20 7.83 -6.76
C MET A 257 -13.58 7.38 -6.26
N LEU A 258 -14.41 8.29 -5.70
CA LEU A 258 -15.78 7.95 -5.33
C LEU A 258 -16.61 7.50 -6.55
N ARG A 259 -16.50 8.20 -7.68
CA ARG A 259 -17.18 7.77 -8.92
C ARG A 259 -16.65 6.44 -9.45
N GLY A 260 -15.32 6.27 -9.45
CA GLY A 260 -14.69 5.02 -9.88
C GLY A 260 -15.02 3.85 -8.96
N ARG A 261 -15.17 4.08 -7.65
CA ARG A 261 -15.65 3.09 -6.70
C ARG A 261 -17.01 2.52 -7.10
N GLU A 262 -17.95 3.38 -7.52
CA GLU A 262 -19.26 2.91 -8.00
C GLU A 262 -19.16 2.08 -9.30
N VAL A 263 -18.26 2.47 -10.21
CA VAL A 263 -17.98 1.68 -11.42
C VAL A 263 -17.41 0.30 -11.04
N LEU A 264 -16.42 0.26 -10.15
CA LEU A 264 -15.78 -0.98 -9.69
C LEU A 264 -16.76 -1.92 -8.97
N ILE A 265 -17.70 -1.38 -8.18
CA ILE A 265 -18.78 -2.16 -7.56
C ILE A 265 -19.65 -2.81 -8.65
N GLY A 266 -20.04 -2.05 -9.66
CA GLY A 266 -20.83 -2.59 -10.77
C GLY A 266 -20.10 -3.69 -11.56
N LEU A 267 -18.78 -3.52 -11.79
CA LEU A 267 -17.94 -4.52 -12.47
C LEU A 267 -17.70 -5.80 -11.63
N TYR A 268 -17.76 -5.70 -10.33
CA TYR A 268 -17.67 -6.86 -9.44
C TYR A 268 -19.00 -7.65 -9.39
N GLU A 269 -20.15 -6.97 -9.44
CA GLU A 269 -21.48 -7.58 -9.30
C GLU A 269 -22.03 -8.15 -10.62
N GLY A 270 -21.48 -7.72 -11.77
CA GLY A 270 -21.90 -8.14 -13.12
C GLY A 270 -21.15 -9.34 -13.62
#